data_42bf6f686eebbf172dbc93eb01026d3c
#
_entry.id   42bf6f686eebbf172dbc93eb01026d3c
#
_cell.length_a   1.000
_cell.length_b   1.000
_cell.length_c   1.000
_cell.angle_alpha   90.00
_cell.angle_beta   90.00
_cell.angle_gamma   90.00
#
_symmetry.space_group_name_H-M   'P 1'
#
loop_
_entity.id
_entity.type
_entity.pdbx_description
1 polymer ?
#
loop_
_entity_poly.entity_id
_entity_poly.type
_entity_poly.pdbx_seq_one_letter_code
_entity_poly.pdbx_strand_id
1 'polypeptide(L)'
;MIPKTNQLVLIFIFSSLFFQCGTIKPSEYEDFLTRLKNDEPYIQFFSTEESCISITTEEYFQARKEFFSKVSKEKDEPDDAIESFMEFCKTKSILNEGCEEKWEKVLTVLSYELYANMPIFEYSASNINEYRDIIYAKYPNKKLSLDLFIPKEPVIEPMPCIVAIHGGGWVVNRRVWFEPFAKYLASKGLAAVTIDYRKLPGVEIMDIIHDSKAAVRWVRANAEKYGINPNNIGAIGASAGGHLVTLLGTTNDPKLEGLGGNSHVSSAVQAVVGIATPAFNLEKESRLNKRLGVSKNELKAISPYENIDAKSAPLYLIHGTEDRVVPADNSQDLYDKYLAVGAHAELTWIEGEGHGFYEGNDRAIKMATEFFLKQFSTKE
;
A
#
# COMPACT_ATOMS: atom_id res chain seq x y z
N MET A 1 -11.34 2.66 27.36
CA MET A 1 -10.18 1.70 27.30
C MET A 1 -10.13 1.20 25.87
N ILE A 2 -9.26 1.78 25.06
CA ILE A 2 -9.03 1.37 23.66
C ILE A 2 -8.42 -0.05 23.67
N PRO A 3 -8.90 -0.97 22.85
CA PRO A 3 -8.26 -2.29 22.76
C PRO A 3 -6.78 -2.13 22.38
N LYS A 4 -5.88 -2.74 23.15
CA LYS A 4 -4.41 -2.67 22.93
C LYS A 4 -3.95 -3.00 21.50
N THR A 5 -4.78 -3.67 20.71
CA THR A 5 -4.53 -4.00 19.30
C THR A 5 -4.57 -2.79 18.37
N ASN A 6 -5.43 -1.81 18.63
CA ASN A 6 -5.54 -0.61 17.79
C ASN A 6 -4.41 0.40 18.07
N GLN A 7 -3.90 0.45 19.31
CA GLN A 7 -2.75 1.31 19.64
C GLN A 7 -1.47 0.91 18.89
N LEU A 8 -1.22 -0.38 18.71
CA LEU A 8 -0.03 -0.86 17.97
C LEU A 8 -0.06 -0.45 16.49
N VAL A 9 -1.21 -0.52 15.83
CA VAL A 9 -1.32 -0.17 14.39
C VAL A 9 -1.10 1.33 14.16
N LEU A 10 -1.59 2.17 15.06
CA LEU A 10 -1.40 3.63 15.01
C LEU A 10 0.05 4.04 15.27
N ILE A 11 0.74 3.43 16.22
CA ILE A 11 2.15 3.68 16.51
C ILE A 11 3.02 3.41 15.28
N PHE A 12 2.71 2.37 14.50
CA PHE A 12 3.48 2.01 13.31
C PHE A 12 3.31 2.97 12.12
N ILE A 13 2.16 3.62 11.99
CA ILE A 13 1.94 4.61 10.92
C ILE A 13 2.76 5.89 11.18
N PHE A 14 3.03 6.22 12.44
CA PHE A 14 3.70 7.46 12.81
C PHE A 14 5.23 7.38 12.92
N SER A 15 5.80 6.23 13.28
CA SER A 15 7.26 6.10 13.39
C SER A 15 7.98 6.21 12.03
N SER A 16 7.33 5.83 10.94
CA SER A 16 7.86 5.95 9.58
C SER A 16 7.75 7.38 8.99
N LEU A 17 6.93 8.25 9.59
CA LEU A 17 6.63 9.61 9.12
C LEU A 17 7.72 10.65 9.43
N PHE A 18 8.74 10.32 10.20
CA PHE A 18 9.65 11.32 10.78
C PHE A 18 10.81 11.77 9.88
N PHE A 19 11.13 11.10 8.78
CA PHE A 19 12.46 11.27 8.20
C PHE A 19 12.66 12.16 6.97
N GLN A 20 11.65 12.66 6.24
CA GLN A 20 11.97 13.59 5.12
C GLN A 20 10.90 14.64 4.82
N CYS A 21 11.21 15.90 5.11
CA CYS A 21 10.49 17.07 4.62
C CYS A 21 11.11 17.56 3.30
N GLY A 22 10.62 17.06 2.16
CA GLY A 22 10.84 17.67 0.84
C GLY A 22 9.86 18.82 0.59
N THR A 23 10.25 19.82 -0.21
CA THR A 23 9.37 20.94 -0.61
C THR A 23 8.42 20.50 -1.72
N ILE A 24 7.12 20.49 -1.44
CA ILE A 24 6.05 20.24 -2.42
C ILE A 24 5.79 21.50 -3.23
N LYS A 25 5.53 21.35 -4.53
CA LYS A 25 5.07 22.49 -5.36
C LYS A 25 3.65 22.85 -4.96
N PRO A 26 3.34 24.16 -4.76
CA PRO A 26 2.01 24.58 -4.33
C PRO A 26 0.86 24.09 -5.23
N SER A 27 1.09 23.92 -6.54
CA SER A 27 0.08 23.45 -7.49
C SER A 27 -0.30 21.96 -7.31
N GLU A 28 0.62 21.11 -6.88
CA GLU A 28 0.37 19.68 -6.61
C GLU A 28 -0.41 19.51 -5.32
N TYR A 29 -0.18 20.40 -4.36
CA TYR A 29 -0.91 20.45 -3.09
C TYR A 29 -2.37 20.85 -3.28
N GLU A 30 -2.65 21.89 -4.09
CA GLU A 30 -4.01 22.34 -4.39
C GLU A 30 -4.83 21.28 -5.13
N ASP A 31 -4.24 20.57 -6.09
CA ASP A 31 -4.91 19.46 -6.80
C ASP A 31 -5.25 18.31 -5.85
N PHE A 32 -4.36 17.98 -4.95
CA PHE A 32 -4.58 16.98 -3.92
C PHE A 32 -5.70 17.38 -2.94
N LEU A 33 -5.67 18.60 -2.41
CA LEU A 33 -6.73 19.10 -1.53
C LEU A 33 -8.10 19.12 -2.22
N THR A 34 -8.12 19.46 -3.53
CA THR A 34 -9.35 19.47 -4.32
C THR A 34 -9.92 18.06 -4.47
N ARG A 35 -9.07 17.06 -4.65
CA ARG A 35 -9.50 15.64 -4.72
C ARG A 35 -9.99 15.13 -3.37
N LEU A 36 -9.30 15.44 -2.28
CA LEU A 36 -9.74 15.09 -0.93
C LEU A 36 -11.09 15.71 -0.57
N LYS A 37 -11.31 16.98 -0.90
CA LYS A 37 -12.58 17.68 -0.67
C LYS A 37 -13.76 17.05 -1.41
N ASN A 38 -13.50 16.34 -2.53
CA ASN A 38 -14.50 15.66 -3.33
C ASN A 38 -14.65 14.17 -2.96
N ASP A 39 -13.83 13.65 -2.03
CA ASP A 39 -13.90 12.26 -1.56
C ASP A 39 -15.01 12.14 -0.49
N GLU A 40 -16.06 11.37 -0.79
CA GLU A 40 -17.26 11.25 0.05
C GLU A 40 -16.97 10.88 1.53
N PRO A 41 -16.04 9.96 1.87
CA PRO A 41 -15.65 9.73 3.25
C PRO A 41 -14.95 10.91 3.93
N TYR A 42 -14.19 11.71 3.18
CA TYR A 42 -13.53 12.90 3.70
C TYR A 42 -14.55 14.02 3.94
N ILE A 43 -15.48 14.24 3.00
CA ILE A 43 -16.60 15.19 3.16
C ILE A 43 -17.44 14.80 4.36
N GLN A 44 -17.78 13.51 4.48
CA GLN A 44 -18.58 12.99 5.60
C GLN A 44 -17.84 13.15 6.93
N PHE A 45 -16.53 12.95 6.95
CA PHE A 45 -15.70 13.17 8.12
C PHE A 45 -15.71 14.63 8.55
N PHE A 46 -15.39 15.57 7.66
CA PHE A 46 -15.35 17.01 7.99
C PHE A 46 -16.74 17.56 8.35
N SER A 47 -17.80 17.11 7.69
CA SER A 47 -19.16 17.57 7.97
C SER A 47 -19.69 17.11 9.34
N THR A 48 -19.20 15.96 9.84
CA THR A 48 -19.59 15.42 11.16
C THR A 48 -18.68 15.82 12.29
N GLU A 49 -17.45 16.26 11.99
CA GLU A 49 -16.34 16.44 12.94
C GLU A 49 -15.84 17.89 13.03
N GLU A 50 -16.48 18.85 12.33
CA GLU A 50 -16.10 20.28 12.39
C GLU A 50 -16.03 20.83 13.82
N SER A 51 -16.81 20.26 14.75
CA SER A 51 -16.76 20.65 16.16
C SER A 51 -15.52 20.15 16.92
N CYS A 52 -14.73 19.27 16.32
CA CYS A 52 -13.55 18.67 16.97
C CYS A 52 -12.24 19.35 16.57
N ILE A 53 -12.24 20.17 15.53
CA ILE A 53 -11.07 20.91 15.05
C ILE A 53 -11.37 22.41 15.22
N SER A 54 -10.55 23.08 16.01
CA SER A 54 -10.75 24.51 16.33
C SER A 54 -9.96 25.46 15.48
N ILE A 55 -9.21 24.95 14.48
CA ILE A 55 -8.36 25.76 13.61
C ILE A 55 -8.57 25.42 12.14
N THR A 56 -8.14 26.31 11.25
CA THR A 56 -8.14 26.07 9.82
C THR A 56 -7.11 24.99 9.43
N THR A 57 -7.30 24.38 8.26
CA THR A 57 -6.37 23.39 7.69
C THR A 57 -4.95 23.95 7.62
N GLU A 58 -4.78 25.23 7.27
CA GLU A 58 -3.48 25.88 7.17
C GLU A 58 -2.79 26.06 8.52
N GLU A 59 -3.53 26.48 9.56
CA GLU A 59 -3.03 26.57 10.93
C GLU A 59 -2.62 25.21 11.49
N TYR A 60 -3.37 24.16 11.16
CA TYR A 60 -3.01 22.80 11.50
C TYR A 60 -1.67 22.37 10.88
N PHE A 61 -1.47 22.61 9.57
CA PHE A 61 -0.21 22.28 8.89
C PHE A 61 0.96 23.06 9.44
N GLN A 62 0.75 24.32 9.80
CA GLN A 62 1.80 25.13 10.41
C GLN A 62 2.18 24.61 11.80
N ALA A 63 1.20 24.27 12.63
CA ALA A 63 1.41 23.68 13.95
C ALA A 63 2.16 22.34 13.88
N ARG A 64 1.80 21.53 12.89
CA ARG A 64 2.43 20.26 12.59
C ARG A 64 3.88 20.43 12.15
N LYS A 65 4.18 21.33 11.23
CA LYS A 65 5.54 21.68 10.81
C LYS A 65 6.40 22.13 11.98
N GLU A 66 5.82 22.89 12.90
CA GLU A 66 6.48 23.34 14.14
C GLU A 66 6.82 22.14 15.03
N PHE A 67 5.87 21.23 15.27
CA PHE A 67 6.10 20.04 16.10
C PHE A 67 7.25 19.18 15.55
N PHE A 68 7.17 18.79 14.29
CA PHE A 68 8.19 17.92 13.68
C PHE A 68 9.55 18.59 13.52
N SER A 69 9.59 19.89 13.31
CA SER A 69 10.86 20.66 13.34
C SER A 69 11.52 20.66 14.71
N LYS A 70 10.77 20.51 15.80
CA LYS A 70 11.32 20.37 17.15
C LYS A 70 11.81 18.95 17.41
N VAL A 71 10.99 17.96 17.11
CA VAL A 71 11.33 16.54 17.33
C VAL A 71 12.56 16.13 16.52
N SER A 72 12.69 16.56 15.26
CA SER A 72 13.87 16.25 14.44
C SER A 72 15.18 16.88 14.93
N LYS A 73 15.13 17.85 15.84
CA LYS A 73 16.32 18.48 16.47
C LYS A 73 16.72 17.81 17.79
N GLU A 74 15.77 17.17 18.43
CA GLU A 74 15.98 16.36 19.62
C GLU A 74 16.26 14.94 19.15
N LYS A 75 17.50 14.47 19.27
CA LYS A 75 17.96 13.17 18.72
C LYS A 75 17.29 11.92 19.27
N ASP A 76 16.39 12.07 20.24
CA ASP A 76 15.62 10.98 20.83
C ASP A 76 14.19 11.06 20.29
N GLU A 77 13.81 10.07 19.43
CA GLU A 77 12.41 9.87 19.06
C GLU A 77 11.61 9.58 20.34
N PRO A 78 10.50 10.29 20.59
CA PRO A 78 9.65 9.95 21.71
C PRO A 78 9.07 8.55 21.53
N ASP A 79 9.17 7.70 22.56
CA ASP A 79 8.64 6.31 22.57
C ASP A 79 7.15 6.24 22.20
N ASP A 80 6.45 7.38 22.25
CA ASP A 80 5.08 7.56 21.76
C ASP A 80 4.89 8.91 21.05
N ALA A 81 5.30 8.95 19.78
CA ALA A 81 5.18 10.14 18.92
C ALA A 81 3.73 10.60 18.72
N ILE A 82 2.76 9.67 18.82
CA ILE A 82 1.34 9.98 18.69
C ILE A 82 0.85 10.71 19.94
N GLU A 83 1.16 10.17 21.12
CA GLU A 83 0.75 10.77 22.38
C GLU A 83 1.39 12.15 22.53
N SER A 84 2.65 12.29 22.15
CA SER A 84 3.37 13.56 22.14
C SER A 84 2.77 14.57 21.15
N PHE A 85 2.36 14.14 19.95
CA PHE A 85 1.70 15.01 18.99
C PHE A 85 0.28 15.37 19.43
N MET A 86 -0.47 14.44 20.02
CA MET A 86 -1.78 14.71 20.60
C MET A 86 -1.69 15.72 21.74
N GLU A 87 -0.72 15.57 22.63
CA GLU A 87 -0.50 16.53 23.71
C GLU A 87 -0.12 17.91 23.16
N PHE A 88 0.74 17.96 22.14
CA PHE A 88 1.06 19.20 21.43
C PHE A 88 -0.21 19.83 20.82
N CYS A 89 -1.07 19.07 20.16
CA CYS A 89 -2.33 19.57 19.61
C CYS A 89 -3.29 20.09 20.68
N LYS A 90 -3.35 19.46 21.87
CA LYS A 90 -4.10 19.97 23.02
C LYS A 90 -3.52 21.27 23.53
N THR A 91 -2.21 21.36 23.72
CA THR A 91 -1.54 22.59 24.20
C THR A 91 -1.70 23.77 23.24
N LYS A 92 -1.89 23.51 21.95
CA LYS A 92 -2.15 24.53 20.91
C LYS A 92 -3.64 24.81 20.70
N SER A 93 -4.53 24.20 21.47
CA SER A 93 -6.00 24.30 21.30
C SER A 93 -6.47 23.96 19.86
N ILE A 94 -5.78 23.03 19.21
CA ILE A 94 -6.10 22.58 17.85
C ILE A 94 -7.32 21.68 17.87
N LEU A 95 -7.57 21.02 19.00
CA LEU A 95 -8.59 20.00 19.18
C LEU A 95 -9.42 20.27 20.40
N ASN A 96 -10.74 20.15 20.27
CA ASN A 96 -11.68 20.39 21.34
C ASN A 96 -11.71 19.20 22.32
N GLU A 97 -11.92 19.49 23.61
CA GLU A 97 -12.14 18.46 24.64
C GLU A 97 -13.34 17.57 24.33
N GLY A 98 -13.26 16.30 24.67
CA GLY A 98 -14.33 15.31 24.44
C GLY A 98 -14.35 14.66 23.05
N CYS A 99 -13.33 14.90 22.25
CA CYS A 99 -13.19 14.33 20.90
C CYS A 99 -12.25 13.13 20.81
N GLU A 100 -11.83 12.56 21.94
CA GLU A 100 -10.80 11.51 22.01
C GLU A 100 -11.14 10.26 21.19
N GLU A 101 -12.42 9.83 21.14
CA GLU A 101 -12.83 8.68 20.31
C GLU A 101 -12.81 8.98 18.81
N LYS A 102 -12.84 10.25 18.43
CA LYS A 102 -12.84 10.71 17.04
C LYS A 102 -11.42 10.94 16.52
N TRP A 103 -10.46 11.08 17.41
CA TRP A 103 -9.07 11.33 17.09
C TRP A 103 -8.41 10.28 16.19
N GLU A 104 -8.75 9.01 16.36
CA GLU A 104 -8.24 7.95 15.47
C GLU A 104 -8.60 8.22 14.01
N LYS A 105 -9.84 8.70 13.77
CA LYS A 105 -10.28 9.05 12.42
C LYS A 105 -9.56 10.29 11.90
N VAL A 106 -9.41 11.31 12.74
CA VAL A 106 -8.66 12.54 12.41
C VAL A 106 -7.23 12.22 12.07
N LEU A 107 -6.53 11.45 12.91
CA LEU A 107 -5.14 11.06 12.66
C LEU A 107 -5.00 10.20 11.42
N THR A 108 -5.98 9.33 11.13
CA THR A 108 -6.01 8.56 9.90
C THR A 108 -6.14 9.47 8.68
N VAL A 109 -7.03 10.45 8.68
CA VAL A 109 -7.19 11.42 7.59
C VAL A 109 -5.95 12.29 7.44
N LEU A 110 -5.39 12.75 8.55
CA LEU A 110 -4.20 13.60 8.56
C LEU A 110 -2.92 12.86 8.16
N SER A 111 -2.79 11.59 8.48
CA SER A 111 -1.72 10.75 7.93
C SER A 111 -1.86 10.60 6.41
N TYR A 112 -3.08 10.59 5.88
CA TYR A 112 -3.38 10.63 4.45
C TYR A 112 -2.78 11.83 3.74
N GLU A 113 -3.00 13.02 4.30
CA GLU A 113 -2.51 14.27 3.71
C GLU A 113 -0.99 14.32 3.66
N LEU A 114 -0.32 13.60 4.58
CA LEU A 114 1.11 13.50 4.66
C LEU A 114 1.74 12.70 3.54
N TYR A 115 1.20 11.51 3.31
CA TYR A 115 1.76 10.58 2.33
C TYR A 115 1.52 11.01 0.89
N ALA A 116 0.35 11.57 0.61
CA ALA A 116 0.02 12.04 -0.73
C ALA A 116 0.83 13.27 -1.17
N ASN A 117 1.47 13.98 -0.23
CA ASN A 117 2.24 15.20 -0.48
C ASN A 117 3.76 15.02 -0.45
N MET A 118 4.26 13.79 -0.31
CA MET A 118 5.69 13.53 -0.47
C MET A 118 6.03 13.44 -1.95
N PRO A 119 6.92 14.31 -2.49
CA PRO A 119 7.53 14.07 -3.77
C PRO A 119 8.53 12.93 -3.63
N ILE A 120 8.00 11.70 -3.60
CA ILE A 120 8.79 10.50 -3.36
C ILE A 120 9.66 10.21 -4.59
N PHE A 121 9.20 10.62 -5.79
CA PHE A 121 9.88 10.27 -7.04
C PHE A 121 9.81 11.42 -8.04
N GLU A 122 10.92 11.69 -8.73
CA GLU A 122 10.91 12.54 -9.91
C GLU A 122 10.31 11.77 -11.10
N TYR A 123 9.17 12.20 -11.60
CA TYR A 123 8.56 11.70 -12.83
C TYR A 123 7.92 12.83 -13.63
N SER A 124 7.82 12.63 -14.95
CA SER A 124 7.12 13.58 -15.82
C SER A 124 5.64 13.22 -15.92
N ALA A 125 4.77 13.93 -15.20
CA ALA A 125 3.33 13.73 -15.25
C ALA A 125 2.74 14.02 -16.65
N SER A 126 3.41 14.85 -17.47
CA SER A 126 2.94 15.18 -18.83
C SER A 126 2.89 13.99 -19.78
N ASN A 127 3.64 12.91 -19.49
CA ASN A 127 3.71 11.70 -20.31
C ASN A 127 2.77 10.58 -19.86
N ILE A 128 1.81 10.87 -18.98
CA ILE A 128 0.88 9.90 -18.42
C ILE A 128 -0.56 10.31 -18.74
N ASN A 129 -1.37 9.34 -19.16
CA ASN A 129 -2.82 9.46 -19.20
C ASN A 129 -3.38 8.84 -17.92
N GLU A 130 -4.22 9.57 -17.21
CA GLU A 130 -4.80 9.17 -15.93
C GLU A 130 -6.30 8.89 -16.08
N TYR A 131 -6.74 7.72 -15.62
CA TYR A 131 -8.14 7.33 -15.56
C TYR A 131 -8.49 7.03 -14.11
N ARG A 132 -9.37 7.83 -13.53
CA ARG A 132 -9.66 7.85 -12.10
C ARG A 132 -10.97 7.17 -11.75
N ASP A 133 -11.08 6.71 -10.51
CA ASP A 133 -12.32 6.23 -9.88
C ASP A 133 -13.03 5.12 -10.66
N ILE A 134 -12.27 4.29 -11.35
CA ILE A 134 -12.83 3.18 -12.13
C ILE A 134 -13.31 2.08 -11.18
N ILE A 135 -14.60 1.77 -11.20
CA ILE A 135 -15.16 0.70 -10.39
C ILE A 135 -14.73 -0.66 -10.97
N TYR A 136 -13.90 -1.40 -10.24
CA TYR A 136 -13.42 -2.73 -10.64
C TYR A 136 -14.20 -3.89 -9.99
N ALA A 137 -14.78 -3.65 -8.80
CA ALA A 137 -15.60 -4.65 -8.12
C ALA A 137 -16.84 -3.99 -7.49
N LYS A 138 -17.95 -4.75 -7.47
CA LYS A 138 -19.22 -4.33 -6.87
C LYS A 138 -19.71 -5.42 -5.92
N TYR A 139 -19.95 -5.02 -4.68
CA TYR A 139 -20.58 -5.82 -3.64
C TYR A 139 -21.91 -5.18 -3.22
N PRO A 140 -22.82 -5.87 -2.53
CA PRO A 140 -24.14 -5.30 -2.18
C PRO A 140 -24.07 -3.91 -1.54
N ASN A 141 -23.12 -3.70 -0.64
CA ASN A 141 -23.00 -2.45 0.13
C ASN A 141 -21.68 -1.70 -0.13
N LYS A 142 -20.88 -2.10 -1.12
CA LYS A 142 -19.58 -1.50 -1.39
C LYS A 142 -19.19 -1.59 -2.86
N LYS A 143 -18.74 -0.48 -3.40
CA LYS A 143 -18.01 -0.41 -4.67
C LYS A 143 -16.53 -0.20 -4.36
N LEU A 144 -15.66 -0.88 -5.10
CA LEU A 144 -14.22 -0.71 -5.01
C LEU A 144 -13.70 -0.11 -6.30
N SER A 145 -12.86 0.89 -6.15
CA SER A 145 -12.30 1.64 -7.27
C SER A 145 -10.81 1.41 -7.44
N LEU A 146 -10.34 1.59 -8.64
CA LEU A 146 -8.94 1.68 -9.02
C LEU A 146 -8.69 2.97 -9.80
N ASP A 147 -7.44 3.42 -9.80
CA ASP A 147 -6.94 4.45 -10.70
C ASP A 147 -5.93 3.82 -11.65
N LEU A 148 -6.04 4.14 -12.95
CA LEU A 148 -5.21 3.57 -14.01
C LEU A 148 -4.35 4.68 -14.64
N PHE A 149 -3.06 4.40 -14.75
CA PHE A 149 -2.04 5.27 -15.31
C PHE A 149 -1.42 4.60 -16.53
N ILE A 150 -1.60 5.24 -17.69
CA ILE A 150 -1.15 4.72 -18.98
C ILE A 150 -0.02 5.61 -19.50
N PRO A 151 1.17 5.09 -19.81
CA PRO A 151 2.20 5.85 -20.49
C PRO A 151 1.71 6.31 -21.87
N LYS A 152 2.03 7.54 -22.28
CA LYS A 152 1.78 8.01 -23.65
C LYS A 152 2.75 7.35 -24.64
N GLU A 153 3.92 6.97 -24.16
CA GLU A 153 4.98 6.31 -24.92
C GLU A 153 5.38 5.02 -24.18
N PRO A 154 4.71 3.90 -24.44
CA PRO A 154 5.06 2.62 -23.85
C PRO A 154 6.41 2.12 -24.39
N VAL A 155 7.20 1.45 -23.53
CA VAL A 155 8.49 0.84 -23.93
C VAL A 155 8.33 -0.56 -24.51
N ILE A 156 7.20 -1.20 -24.26
CA ILE A 156 6.82 -2.55 -24.74
C ILE A 156 5.37 -2.49 -25.21
N GLU A 157 5.07 -3.02 -26.39
CA GLU A 157 3.71 -3.09 -26.93
C GLU A 157 3.34 -4.53 -27.34
N PRO A 158 2.13 -5.03 -26.96
CA PRO A 158 1.22 -4.41 -25.99
C PRO A 158 1.84 -4.29 -24.61
N MET A 159 1.52 -3.19 -23.89
CA MET A 159 2.26 -2.82 -22.67
C MET A 159 1.95 -3.74 -21.48
N PRO A 160 2.95 -4.07 -20.65
CA PRO A 160 2.71 -4.69 -19.34
C PRO A 160 1.93 -3.76 -18.43
N CYS A 161 1.17 -4.35 -17.47
CA CYS A 161 0.48 -3.57 -16.45
C CYS A 161 0.83 -4.05 -15.05
N ILE A 162 1.13 -3.12 -14.14
CA ILE A 162 1.48 -3.40 -12.76
C ILE A 162 0.33 -3.04 -11.83
N VAL A 163 -0.15 -4.00 -11.05
CA VAL A 163 -1.15 -3.79 -10.00
C VAL A 163 -0.43 -3.41 -8.71
N ALA A 164 -0.59 -2.15 -8.28
CA ALA A 164 0.07 -1.59 -7.11
C ALA A 164 -0.90 -1.60 -5.91
N ILE A 165 -0.53 -2.33 -4.83
CA ILE A 165 -1.37 -2.57 -3.66
C ILE A 165 -0.73 -1.95 -2.42
N HIS A 166 -1.45 -1.02 -1.80
CA HIS A 166 -0.98 -0.30 -0.62
C HIS A 166 -0.89 -1.17 0.64
N GLY A 167 -0.02 -0.77 1.57
CA GLY A 167 0.10 -1.33 2.92
C GLY A 167 -0.99 -0.81 3.87
N GLY A 168 -0.70 -0.84 5.19
CA GLY A 168 -1.58 -0.32 6.23
C GLY A 168 -2.26 -1.40 7.08
N GLY A 169 -1.58 -2.54 7.29
CA GLY A 169 -2.02 -3.61 8.20
C GLY A 169 -3.39 -4.21 7.88
N TRP A 170 -3.86 -4.09 6.65
CA TRP A 170 -5.21 -4.46 6.16
C TRP A 170 -6.35 -3.64 6.80
N VAL A 171 -6.05 -2.60 7.57
CA VAL A 171 -7.01 -1.81 8.38
C VAL A 171 -7.18 -0.41 7.83
N VAL A 172 -6.11 0.20 7.32
CA VAL A 172 -6.06 1.61 6.88
C VAL A 172 -5.56 1.74 5.46
N ASN A 173 -5.52 2.95 4.95
CA ASN A 173 -5.01 3.40 3.65
C ASN A 173 -5.96 3.22 2.48
N ARG A 174 -5.56 3.80 1.34
CA ARG A 174 -6.30 3.81 0.07
C ARG A 174 -5.34 3.76 -1.10
N ARG A 175 -5.89 3.57 -2.30
CA ARG A 175 -5.16 3.53 -3.57
C ARG A 175 -4.26 4.74 -3.82
N VAL A 176 -4.66 5.93 -3.36
CA VAL A 176 -3.87 7.17 -3.52
C VAL A 176 -2.47 7.09 -2.89
N TRP A 177 -2.27 6.25 -1.90
CA TRP A 177 -0.98 6.06 -1.24
C TRP A 177 0.07 5.43 -2.14
N PHE A 178 -0.35 4.58 -3.05
CA PHE A 178 0.52 3.95 -4.04
C PHE A 178 0.49 4.64 -5.41
N GLU A 179 -0.23 5.77 -5.52
CA GLU A 179 -0.26 6.57 -6.74
C GLU A 179 1.12 7.05 -7.20
N PRO A 180 2.02 7.54 -6.31
CA PRO A 180 3.37 7.91 -6.73
C PRO A 180 4.14 6.73 -7.37
N PHE A 181 4.00 5.53 -6.83
CA PHE A 181 4.57 4.31 -7.41
C PHE A 181 4.00 4.03 -8.81
N ALA A 182 2.67 4.06 -8.95
CA ALA A 182 2.00 3.82 -10.21
C ALA A 182 2.37 4.87 -11.28
N LYS A 183 2.43 6.14 -10.91
CA LYS A 183 2.86 7.22 -11.80
C LYS A 183 4.33 7.10 -12.21
N TYR A 184 5.19 6.70 -11.28
CA TYR A 184 6.59 6.45 -11.60
C TYR A 184 6.71 5.31 -12.63
N LEU A 185 6.05 4.17 -12.41
CA LEU A 185 6.03 3.05 -13.35
C LEU A 185 5.51 3.50 -14.73
N ALA A 186 4.42 4.28 -14.76
CA ALA A 186 3.88 4.81 -16.00
C ALA A 186 4.85 5.77 -16.71
N SER A 187 5.57 6.60 -15.96
CA SER A 187 6.62 7.47 -16.52
C SER A 187 7.80 6.70 -17.14
N LYS A 188 7.95 5.42 -16.77
CA LYS A 188 8.97 4.51 -17.31
C LYS A 188 8.42 3.56 -18.38
N GLY A 189 7.19 3.81 -18.86
CA GLY A 189 6.61 3.10 -20.00
C GLY A 189 5.83 1.82 -19.66
N LEU A 190 5.52 1.60 -18.38
CA LEU A 190 4.68 0.49 -17.90
C LEU A 190 3.29 1.02 -17.50
N ALA A 191 2.21 0.40 -17.97
CA ALA A 191 0.89 0.71 -17.39
C ALA A 191 0.87 0.33 -15.91
N ALA A 192 0.13 1.08 -15.08
CA ALA A 192 -0.02 0.75 -13.68
C ALA A 192 -1.41 1.09 -13.14
N VAL A 193 -1.90 0.31 -12.19
CA VAL A 193 -3.14 0.60 -11.45
C VAL A 193 -2.86 0.63 -9.96
N THR A 194 -3.53 1.54 -9.25
CA THR A 194 -3.64 1.50 -7.79
C THR A 194 -5.05 1.09 -7.41
N ILE A 195 -5.21 0.32 -6.34
CA ILE A 195 -6.50 -0.25 -5.96
C ILE A 195 -6.90 0.10 -4.53
N ASP A 196 -8.17 0.35 -4.30
CA ASP A 196 -8.78 0.21 -2.98
C ASP A 196 -9.15 -1.25 -2.75
N TYR A 197 -9.08 -1.71 -1.51
CA TYR A 197 -9.63 -2.98 -1.06
C TYR A 197 -10.42 -2.80 0.22
N ARG A 198 -11.31 -3.73 0.57
CA ARG A 198 -12.06 -3.72 1.84
C ARG A 198 -11.09 -3.90 3.00
N LYS A 199 -11.49 -3.52 4.22
CA LYS A 199 -10.59 -3.41 5.37
C LYS A 199 -11.16 -4.07 6.62
N LEU A 200 -10.25 -4.63 7.42
CA LEU A 200 -10.55 -5.07 8.77
C LEU A 200 -10.91 -3.87 9.66
N PRO A 201 -11.74 -4.04 10.69
CA PRO A 201 -12.50 -5.26 11.06
C PRO A 201 -13.85 -5.39 10.35
N GLY A 202 -14.15 -4.57 9.34
CA GLY A 202 -15.45 -4.55 8.66
C GLY A 202 -15.70 -5.76 7.75
N VAL A 203 -14.68 -6.53 7.43
CA VAL A 203 -14.71 -7.72 6.59
C VAL A 203 -13.70 -8.77 7.10
N GLU A 204 -13.67 -9.94 6.48
CA GLU A 204 -12.64 -10.95 6.74
C GLU A 204 -11.40 -10.72 5.87
N ILE A 205 -10.23 -11.21 6.31
CA ILE A 205 -8.99 -11.12 5.52
C ILE A 205 -9.15 -11.79 4.14
N MET A 206 -9.96 -12.82 4.05
CA MET A 206 -10.30 -13.50 2.80
C MET A 206 -10.97 -12.56 1.80
N ASP A 207 -11.85 -11.66 2.26
CA ASP A 207 -12.50 -10.66 1.42
C ASP A 207 -11.49 -9.70 0.78
N ILE A 208 -10.45 -9.33 1.52
CA ILE A 208 -9.36 -8.46 1.04
C ILE A 208 -8.54 -9.16 -0.07
N ILE A 209 -8.30 -10.45 0.09
CA ILE A 209 -7.64 -11.28 -0.94
C ILE A 209 -8.51 -11.36 -2.20
N HIS A 210 -9.81 -11.59 -2.05
CA HIS A 210 -10.77 -11.60 -3.16
C HIS A 210 -10.77 -10.28 -3.93
N ASP A 211 -10.65 -9.14 -3.23
CA ASP A 211 -10.60 -7.82 -3.85
C ASP A 211 -9.32 -7.65 -4.68
N SER A 212 -8.18 -8.07 -4.14
CA SER A 212 -6.89 -8.02 -4.85
C SER A 212 -6.92 -8.85 -6.13
N LYS A 213 -7.48 -10.07 -6.05
CA LYS A 213 -7.67 -10.94 -7.23
C LYS A 213 -8.66 -10.34 -8.24
N ALA A 214 -9.76 -9.75 -7.77
CA ALA A 214 -10.73 -9.07 -8.64
C ALA A 214 -10.11 -7.90 -9.41
N ALA A 215 -9.17 -7.16 -8.80
CA ALA A 215 -8.45 -6.08 -9.47
C ALA A 215 -7.58 -6.59 -10.62
N VAL A 216 -6.84 -7.69 -10.43
CA VAL A 216 -6.06 -8.34 -11.49
C VAL A 216 -6.97 -8.81 -12.61
N ARG A 217 -8.12 -9.45 -12.29
CA ARG A 217 -9.10 -9.86 -13.30
C ARG A 217 -9.67 -8.68 -14.06
N TRP A 218 -9.94 -7.57 -13.39
CA TRP A 218 -10.39 -6.35 -14.06
C TRP A 218 -9.38 -5.85 -15.08
N VAL A 219 -8.10 -5.76 -14.72
CA VAL A 219 -7.02 -5.37 -15.63
C VAL A 219 -6.99 -6.30 -16.84
N ARG A 220 -7.01 -7.61 -16.63
CA ARG A 220 -6.96 -8.60 -17.71
C ARG A 220 -8.16 -8.55 -18.62
N ALA A 221 -9.37 -8.41 -18.08
CA ALA A 221 -10.61 -8.32 -18.85
C ALA A 221 -10.72 -7.02 -19.67
N ASN A 222 -10.04 -5.95 -19.27
CA ASN A 222 -10.03 -4.66 -19.97
C ASN A 222 -8.72 -4.39 -20.73
N ALA A 223 -7.84 -5.38 -20.84
CA ALA A 223 -6.50 -5.24 -21.38
C ALA A 223 -6.52 -4.67 -22.82
N GLU A 224 -7.33 -5.24 -23.71
CA GLU A 224 -7.48 -4.77 -25.09
C GLU A 224 -7.88 -3.30 -25.17
N LYS A 225 -8.85 -2.87 -24.36
CA LYS A 225 -9.34 -1.48 -24.32
C LYS A 225 -8.25 -0.45 -24.05
N TYR A 226 -7.25 -0.83 -23.25
CA TYR A 226 -6.20 0.07 -22.79
C TYR A 226 -4.83 -0.23 -23.41
N GLY A 227 -4.73 -1.11 -24.40
CA GLY A 227 -3.48 -1.51 -25.03
C GLY A 227 -2.54 -2.31 -24.10
N ILE A 228 -3.11 -2.97 -23.09
CA ILE A 228 -2.39 -3.77 -22.11
C ILE A 228 -2.23 -5.21 -22.63
N ASN A 229 -1.09 -5.85 -22.35
CA ASN A 229 -0.90 -7.26 -22.59
C ASN A 229 -1.55 -8.08 -21.46
N PRO A 230 -2.62 -8.86 -21.71
CA PRO A 230 -3.29 -9.66 -20.68
C PRO A 230 -2.41 -10.77 -20.08
N ASN A 231 -1.29 -11.11 -20.74
CA ASN A 231 -0.33 -12.11 -20.31
C ASN A 231 0.91 -11.51 -19.59
N ASN A 232 1.00 -10.18 -19.49
CA ASN A 232 2.09 -9.47 -18.84
C ASN A 232 1.54 -8.55 -17.75
N ILE A 233 0.95 -9.14 -16.70
CA ILE A 233 0.46 -8.42 -15.53
C ILE A 233 1.36 -8.73 -14.35
N GLY A 234 1.99 -7.69 -13.79
CA GLY A 234 2.78 -7.77 -12.56
C GLY A 234 2.01 -7.22 -11.36
N ALA A 235 2.54 -7.45 -10.17
CA ALA A 235 2.01 -6.86 -8.95
C ALA A 235 3.14 -6.33 -8.05
N ILE A 236 2.92 -5.16 -7.44
CA ILE A 236 3.82 -4.57 -6.44
C ILE A 236 3.04 -4.16 -5.21
N GLY A 237 3.60 -4.39 -4.03
CA GLY A 237 2.98 -3.97 -2.79
C GLY A 237 3.95 -3.90 -1.62
N ALA A 238 3.57 -3.14 -0.59
CA ALA A 238 4.39 -2.99 0.61
C ALA A 238 3.63 -3.42 1.86
N SER A 239 4.32 -4.02 2.84
CA SER A 239 3.72 -4.43 4.12
C SER A 239 2.50 -5.36 3.90
N ALA A 240 1.32 -5.00 4.38
CA ALA A 240 0.08 -5.72 4.09
C ALA A 240 -0.18 -5.89 2.58
N GLY A 241 0.15 -4.87 1.75
CA GLY A 241 0.12 -4.97 0.29
C GLY A 241 1.17 -5.96 -0.24
N GLY A 242 2.34 -6.01 0.38
CA GLY A 242 3.39 -7.00 0.08
C GLY A 242 2.90 -8.44 0.28
N HIS A 243 2.19 -8.70 1.39
CA HIS A 243 1.50 -9.98 1.62
C HIS A 243 0.53 -10.30 0.47
N LEU A 244 -0.36 -9.35 0.12
CA LEU A 244 -1.38 -9.56 -0.91
C LEU A 244 -0.77 -9.86 -2.27
N VAL A 245 0.25 -9.11 -2.70
CA VAL A 245 0.88 -9.34 -4.03
C VAL A 245 1.70 -10.62 -4.06
N THR A 246 2.38 -10.98 -2.97
CA THR A 246 3.12 -12.24 -2.89
C THR A 246 2.16 -13.43 -2.95
N LEU A 247 1.01 -13.33 -2.27
CA LEU A 247 -0.03 -14.36 -2.38
C LEU A 247 -0.61 -14.46 -3.79
N LEU A 248 -0.79 -13.34 -4.52
CA LEU A 248 -1.18 -13.36 -5.94
C LEU A 248 -0.18 -14.14 -6.79
N GLY A 249 1.10 -14.07 -6.48
CA GLY A 249 2.16 -14.78 -7.22
C GLY A 249 2.34 -16.23 -6.83
N THR A 250 1.86 -16.67 -5.67
CA THR A 250 2.11 -18.01 -5.13
C THR A 250 0.90 -18.95 -5.19
N THR A 251 -0.31 -18.44 -5.45
CA THR A 251 -1.51 -19.31 -5.48
C THR A 251 -2.50 -18.95 -6.58
N ASN A 252 -2.98 -20.00 -7.23
CA ASN A 252 -4.10 -19.96 -8.17
C ASN A 252 -5.28 -20.81 -7.65
N ASP A 253 -5.40 -21.02 -6.34
CA ASP A 253 -6.50 -21.76 -5.75
C ASP A 253 -7.85 -21.09 -6.10
N PRO A 254 -8.78 -21.80 -6.78
CA PRO A 254 -10.10 -21.27 -7.14
C PRO A 254 -10.92 -20.79 -5.95
N LYS A 255 -10.67 -21.32 -4.75
CA LYS A 255 -11.34 -20.90 -3.51
C LYS A 255 -10.99 -19.49 -3.10
N LEU A 256 -9.84 -18.96 -3.54
CA LEU A 256 -9.39 -17.61 -3.27
C LEU A 256 -9.82 -16.59 -4.32
N GLU A 257 -10.55 -16.98 -5.38
CA GLU A 257 -10.92 -16.07 -6.47
C GLU A 257 -12.01 -15.07 -6.08
N GLY A 258 -12.95 -15.45 -5.23
CA GLY A 258 -14.06 -14.58 -4.80
C GLY A 258 -15.01 -14.15 -5.92
N LEU A 259 -15.96 -13.26 -5.58
CA LEU A 259 -17.07 -12.85 -6.44
C LEU A 259 -16.93 -11.42 -7.03
N GLY A 260 -15.75 -10.83 -6.99
CA GLY A 260 -15.51 -9.41 -7.34
C GLY A 260 -15.69 -9.03 -8.82
N GLY A 261 -16.20 -9.94 -9.66
CA GLY A 261 -16.43 -9.73 -11.10
C GLY A 261 -15.33 -10.30 -11.99
N ASN A 262 -15.58 -10.31 -13.31
CA ASN A 262 -14.67 -10.81 -14.34
C ASN A 262 -14.17 -12.25 -14.08
N SER A 263 -15.02 -13.11 -13.54
CA SER A 263 -14.67 -14.48 -13.13
C SER A 263 -14.29 -15.41 -14.31
N HIS A 264 -14.51 -14.96 -15.55
CA HIS A 264 -14.17 -15.69 -16.79
C HIS A 264 -12.67 -15.55 -17.17
N VAL A 265 -11.91 -14.71 -16.47
CA VAL A 265 -10.46 -14.53 -16.68
C VAL A 265 -9.67 -14.83 -15.41
N SER A 266 -8.40 -15.21 -15.57
CA SER A 266 -7.50 -15.56 -14.47
C SER A 266 -7.07 -14.33 -13.66
N SER A 267 -6.85 -14.50 -12.35
CA SER A 267 -6.19 -13.53 -11.46
C SER A 267 -4.68 -13.75 -11.33
N ALA A 268 -4.09 -14.70 -12.04
CA ALA A 268 -2.65 -14.97 -11.97
C ALA A 268 -1.81 -13.78 -12.44
N VAL A 269 -0.72 -13.53 -11.75
CA VAL A 269 0.28 -12.53 -12.14
C VAL A 269 1.58 -13.20 -12.61
N GLN A 270 2.36 -12.50 -13.41
CA GLN A 270 3.55 -13.05 -14.08
C GLN A 270 4.87 -12.54 -13.48
N ALA A 271 4.83 -11.57 -12.58
CA ALA A 271 5.96 -11.08 -11.81
C ALA A 271 5.46 -10.35 -10.57
N VAL A 272 6.19 -10.45 -9.46
CA VAL A 272 5.80 -9.85 -8.18
C VAL A 272 6.97 -9.11 -7.56
N VAL A 273 6.70 -7.91 -7.01
CA VAL A 273 7.62 -7.19 -6.13
C VAL A 273 6.97 -7.02 -4.77
N GLY A 274 7.57 -7.62 -3.76
CA GLY A 274 7.16 -7.50 -2.35
C GLY A 274 8.11 -6.62 -1.56
N ILE A 275 7.61 -5.54 -0.97
CA ILE A 275 8.39 -4.62 -0.15
C ILE A 275 8.01 -4.82 1.32
N ALA A 276 8.98 -5.07 2.19
CA ALA A 276 8.75 -5.31 3.62
C ALA A 276 7.61 -6.31 3.87
N THR A 277 7.70 -7.49 3.25
CA THR A 277 6.58 -8.43 3.04
C THR A 277 6.42 -9.41 4.19
N PRO A 278 5.24 -9.51 4.84
CA PRO A 278 4.92 -10.59 5.78
C PRO A 278 4.83 -11.94 5.06
N ALA A 279 5.59 -12.93 5.52
CA ALA A 279 5.66 -14.27 4.93
C ALA A 279 4.50 -15.19 5.35
N PHE A 280 3.99 -14.98 6.57
CA PHE A 280 3.06 -15.90 7.23
C PHE A 280 3.61 -17.33 7.30
N ASN A 281 4.86 -17.47 7.74
CA ASN A 281 5.46 -18.76 8.03
C ASN A 281 4.82 -19.36 9.30
N LEU A 282 3.99 -20.38 9.13
CA LEU A 282 3.20 -20.97 10.23
C LEU A 282 4.06 -21.66 11.30
N GLU A 283 5.27 -22.08 10.95
CA GLU A 283 6.19 -22.69 11.91
C GLU A 283 6.72 -21.65 12.92
N LYS A 284 6.90 -20.40 12.46
CA LYS A 284 7.41 -19.30 13.29
C LYS A 284 6.28 -18.47 13.93
N GLU A 285 5.15 -18.29 13.25
CA GLU A 285 4.08 -17.38 13.64
C GLU A 285 2.85 -18.08 14.24
N SER A 286 3.04 -18.84 15.29
CA SER A 286 2.00 -19.69 15.92
C SER A 286 0.75 -18.94 16.45
N ARG A 287 0.76 -17.61 16.54
CA ARG A 287 -0.36 -16.79 17.05
C ARG A 287 -1.03 -15.91 16.00
N LEU A 288 -0.54 -15.91 14.76
CA LEU A 288 -1.04 -15.04 13.70
C LEU A 288 -2.52 -15.31 13.37
N ASN A 289 -2.94 -16.58 13.41
CA ASN A 289 -4.33 -16.97 13.17
C ASN A 289 -5.30 -16.31 14.17
N LYS A 290 -4.90 -16.20 15.46
CA LYS A 290 -5.70 -15.52 16.48
C LYS A 290 -5.77 -14.01 16.25
N ARG A 291 -4.67 -13.41 15.81
CA ARG A 291 -4.60 -11.98 15.51
C ARG A 291 -5.48 -11.60 14.32
N LEU A 292 -5.53 -12.43 13.29
CA LEU A 292 -6.35 -12.22 12.10
C LEU A 292 -7.79 -12.74 12.23
N GLY A 293 -8.12 -13.44 13.33
CA GLY A 293 -9.46 -14.01 13.53
C GLY A 293 -9.79 -15.18 12.63
N VAL A 294 -8.78 -15.88 12.10
CA VAL A 294 -8.95 -17.00 11.16
C VAL A 294 -8.57 -18.35 11.78
N SER A 295 -9.08 -19.44 11.24
CA SER A 295 -8.64 -20.78 11.58
C SER A 295 -7.22 -21.05 11.05
N LYS A 296 -6.57 -22.12 11.56
CA LYS A 296 -5.26 -22.53 11.03
C LYS A 296 -5.29 -22.91 9.54
N ASN A 297 -6.40 -23.53 9.09
CA ASN A 297 -6.55 -23.91 7.69
C ASN A 297 -6.71 -22.68 6.78
N GLU A 298 -7.49 -21.69 7.22
CA GLU A 298 -7.60 -20.42 6.52
C GLU A 298 -6.27 -19.69 6.50
N LEU A 299 -5.54 -19.64 7.63
CA LEU A 299 -4.22 -19.03 7.67
C LEU A 299 -3.26 -19.69 6.67
N LYS A 300 -3.28 -21.03 6.55
CA LYS A 300 -2.49 -21.75 5.56
C LYS A 300 -2.87 -21.37 4.13
N ALA A 301 -4.16 -21.24 3.84
CA ALA A 301 -4.64 -20.86 2.50
C ALA A 301 -4.19 -19.43 2.11
N ILE A 302 -4.11 -18.51 3.07
CA ILE A 302 -3.71 -17.11 2.83
C ILE A 302 -2.23 -16.83 3.08
N SER A 303 -1.44 -17.84 3.43
CA SER A 303 0.01 -17.70 3.64
C SER A 303 0.75 -17.73 2.30
N PRO A 304 1.46 -16.67 1.91
CA PRO A 304 2.35 -16.76 0.76
C PRO A 304 3.37 -17.89 0.92
N TYR A 305 4.00 -18.00 2.10
CA TYR A 305 5.02 -19.01 2.38
C TYR A 305 4.54 -20.45 2.17
N GLU A 306 3.35 -20.77 2.66
CA GLU A 306 2.79 -22.14 2.56
C GLU A 306 2.34 -22.50 1.13
N ASN A 307 2.09 -21.50 0.28
CA ASN A 307 1.61 -21.69 -1.09
C ASN A 307 2.72 -21.63 -2.15
N ILE A 308 3.98 -21.41 -1.76
CA ILE A 308 5.11 -21.38 -2.69
C ILE A 308 5.32 -22.78 -3.30
N ASP A 309 5.37 -22.83 -4.64
CA ASP A 309 5.73 -24.01 -5.42
C ASP A 309 6.64 -23.62 -6.61
N ALA A 310 7.07 -24.62 -7.39
CA ALA A 310 7.95 -24.39 -8.54
C ALA A 310 7.30 -23.59 -9.69
N LYS A 311 5.98 -23.35 -9.63
CA LYS A 311 5.21 -22.57 -10.61
C LYS A 311 4.89 -21.16 -10.14
N SER A 312 5.29 -20.83 -8.91
CA SER A 312 5.13 -19.48 -8.35
C SER A 312 5.75 -18.44 -9.27
N ALA A 313 5.09 -17.28 -9.42
CA ALA A 313 5.58 -16.21 -10.27
C ALA A 313 6.95 -15.70 -9.78
N PRO A 314 7.85 -15.26 -10.67
CA PRO A 314 9.10 -14.61 -10.28
C PRO A 314 8.87 -13.53 -9.23
N LEU A 315 9.61 -13.60 -8.12
CA LEU A 315 9.46 -12.73 -6.95
C LEU A 315 10.72 -11.90 -6.74
N TYR A 316 10.55 -10.60 -6.57
CA TYR A 316 11.59 -9.72 -6.07
C TYR A 316 11.21 -9.16 -4.71
N LEU A 317 12.03 -9.39 -3.71
CA LEU A 317 11.86 -8.91 -2.34
C LEU A 317 12.82 -7.76 -2.06
N ILE A 318 12.31 -6.69 -1.46
CA ILE A 318 13.08 -5.54 -1.02
C ILE A 318 12.73 -5.28 0.45
N HIS A 319 13.73 -5.28 1.35
CA HIS A 319 13.46 -5.19 2.79
C HIS A 319 14.55 -4.38 3.51
N GLY A 320 14.15 -3.57 4.46
CA GLY A 320 15.06 -2.86 5.36
C GLY A 320 15.64 -3.78 6.43
N THR A 321 16.95 -3.72 6.69
CA THR A 321 17.59 -4.63 7.67
C THR A 321 17.21 -4.34 9.12
N GLU A 322 16.70 -3.13 9.42
CA GLU A 322 16.24 -2.72 10.75
C GLU A 322 14.72 -2.64 10.89
N ASP A 323 13.98 -3.34 10.01
CA ASP A 323 12.52 -3.40 10.08
C ASP A 323 12.04 -4.11 11.36
N ARG A 324 11.41 -3.34 12.25
CA ARG A 324 10.86 -3.82 13.52
C ARG A 324 9.36 -4.13 13.45
N VAL A 325 8.70 -3.81 12.34
CA VAL A 325 7.26 -4.05 12.11
C VAL A 325 7.03 -5.40 11.47
N VAL A 326 7.72 -5.63 10.36
CA VAL A 326 7.81 -6.92 9.68
C VAL A 326 9.28 -7.32 9.73
N PRO A 327 9.67 -8.20 10.66
CA PRO A 327 11.06 -8.61 10.79
C PRO A 327 11.64 -9.09 9.47
N ALA A 328 12.88 -8.71 9.17
CA ALA A 328 13.56 -8.96 7.90
C ALA A 328 13.64 -10.46 7.54
N ASP A 329 13.62 -11.35 8.54
CA ASP A 329 13.59 -12.80 8.34
C ASP A 329 12.35 -13.29 7.57
N ASN A 330 11.25 -12.50 7.52
CA ASN A 330 10.10 -12.82 6.66
C ASN A 330 10.50 -12.87 5.18
N SER A 331 11.26 -11.89 4.70
CA SER A 331 11.75 -11.90 3.31
C SER A 331 12.80 -12.98 3.08
N GLN A 332 13.65 -13.26 4.08
CA GLN A 332 14.59 -14.37 3.98
C GLN A 332 13.87 -15.71 3.86
N ASP A 333 12.86 -15.96 4.67
CA ASP A 333 12.06 -17.18 4.62
C ASP A 333 11.41 -17.39 3.24
N LEU A 334 10.79 -16.36 2.70
CA LEU A 334 10.19 -16.40 1.36
C LEU A 334 11.24 -16.71 0.29
N TYR A 335 12.36 -16.00 0.32
CA TYR A 335 13.46 -16.19 -0.63
C TYR A 335 14.01 -17.62 -0.60
N ASP A 336 14.35 -18.13 0.60
CA ASP A 336 14.88 -19.47 0.77
C ASP A 336 13.89 -20.54 0.31
N LYS A 337 12.60 -20.34 0.61
CA LYS A 337 11.56 -21.27 0.17
C LYS A 337 11.40 -21.29 -1.34
N TYR A 338 11.46 -20.13 -2.01
CA TYR A 338 11.45 -20.05 -3.48
C TYR A 338 12.59 -20.83 -4.09
N LEU A 339 13.82 -20.63 -3.60
CA LEU A 339 15.00 -21.35 -4.10
C LEU A 339 14.88 -22.86 -3.84
N ALA A 340 14.36 -23.26 -2.68
CA ALA A 340 14.22 -24.68 -2.31
C ALA A 340 13.26 -25.44 -3.25
N VAL A 341 12.27 -24.77 -3.83
CA VAL A 341 11.33 -25.39 -4.80
C VAL A 341 11.74 -25.17 -6.26
N GLY A 342 12.86 -24.50 -6.51
CA GLY A 342 13.35 -24.19 -7.87
C GLY A 342 12.60 -23.04 -8.56
N ALA A 343 11.85 -22.22 -7.82
CA ALA A 343 11.23 -21.02 -8.35
C ALA A 343 12.21 -19.83 -8.36
N HIS A 344 11.94 -18.82 -9.20
CA HIS A 344 12.83 -17.66 -9.32
C HIS A 344 12.52 -16.61 -8.26
N ALA A 345 13.52 -16.24 -7.45
CA ALA A 345 13.42 -15.11 -6.53
C ALA A 345 14.70 -14.27 -6.53
N GLU A 346 14.55 -12.97 -6.31
CA GLU A 346 15.61 -12.01 -6.03
C GLU A 346 15.33 -11.36 -4.67
N LEU A 347 16.37 -11.02 -3.90
CA LEU A 347 16.26 -10.36 -2.60
C LEU A 347 17.30 -9.25 -2.49
N THR A 348 16.87 -8.05 -2.11
CA THR A 348 17.76 -6.92 -1.82
C THR A 348 17.48 -6.38 -0.42
N TRP A 349 18.53 -6.27 0.36
CA TRP A 349 18.53 -5.60 1.65
C TRP A 349 18.79 -4.11 1.48
N ILE A 350 18.03 -3.29 2.19
CA ILE A 350 18.30 -1.86 2.33
C ILE A 350 18.89 -1.66 3.73
N GLU A 351 20.20 -1.55 3.76
CA GLU A 351 20.98 -1.52 4.99
C GLU A 351 20.63 -0.32 5.88
N GLY A 352 20.42 -0.56 7.17
CA GLY A 352 20.10 0.46 8.17
C GLY A 352 18.69 1.01 8.12
N GLU A 353 17.85 0.54 7.18
CA GLU A 353 16.51 1.07 6.97
C GLU A 353 15.44 0.24 7.72
N GLY A 354 14.43 0.96 8.25
CA GLY A 354 13.27 0.40 8.92
C GLY A 354 12.10 0.10 7.99
N HIS A 355 10.90 -0.10 8.56
CA HIS A 355 9.70 -0.51 7.79
C HIS A 355 9.26 0.49 6.72
N GLY A 356 9.45 1.79 6.93
CA GLY A 356 8.98 2.86 6.04
C GLY A 356 9.98 3.31 4.97
N PHE A 357 11.08 2.62 4.76
CA PHE A 357 12.15 3.06 3.86
C PHE A 357 11.70 3.37 2.42
N TYR A 358 10.64 2.73 1.96
CA TYR A 358 10.09 2.94 0.62
C TYR A 358 9.28 4.25 0.48
N GLU A 359 8.93 4.88 1.59
CA GLU A 359 8.03 6.05 1.62
C GLU A 359 8.74 7.37 1.28
N GLY A 360 10.04 7.46 1.52
CA GLY A 360 10.84 8.65 1.23
C GLY A 360 12.02 8.40 0.29
N ASN A 361 12.10 7.22 -0.32
CA ASN A 361 13.27 6.75 -1.04
C ASN A 361 12.85 6.14 -2.39
N ASP A 362 13.34 6.72 -3.47
CA ASP A 362 13.06 6.25 -4.84
C ASP A 362 13.78 4.94 -5.20
N ARG A 363 14.67 4.45 -4.34
CA ARG A 363 15.50 3.29 -4.59
C ARG A 363 14.68 2.02 -4.80
N ALA A 364 13.70 1.78 -3.93
CA ALA A 364 12.84 0.58 -4.03
C ALA A 364 12.05 0.55 -5.34
N ILE A 365 11.46 1.69 -5.74
CA ILE A 365 10.66 1.74 -6.97
C ILE A 365 11.53 1.67 -8.23
N LYS A 366 12.74 2.22 -8.21
CA LYS A 366 13.70 2.09 -9.32
C LYS A 366 14.07 0.62 -9.54
N MET A 367 14.47 -0.08 -8.49
CA MET A 367 14.79 -1.51 -8.54
C MET A 367 13.60 -2.36 -8.98
N ALA A 368 12.40 -2.07 -8.44
CA ALA A 368 11.17 -2.75 -8.85
C ALA A 368 10.85 -2.54 -10.34
N THR A 369 11.05 -1.31 -10.84
CA THR A 369 10.82 -0.99 -12.25
C THR A 369 11.78 -1.75 -13.17
N GLU A 370 13.07 -1.80 -12.83
CA GLU A 370 14.09 -2.55 -13.57
C GLU A 370 13.76 -4.05 -13.60
N PHE A 371 13.32 -4.61 -12.47
CA PHE A 371 12.88 -5.99 -12.39
C PHE A 371 11.69 -6.26 -13.33
N PHE A 372 10.63 -5.45 -13.31
CA PHE A 372 9.48 -5.64 -14.20
C PHE A 372 9.88 -5.51 -15.67
N LEU A 373 10.66 -4.50 -16.04
CA LEU A 373 11.14 -4.34 -17.39
C LEU A 373 11.93 -5.56 -17.86
N LYS A 374 12.83 -6.11 -17.03
CA LYS A 374 13.56 -7.33 -17.30
C LYS A 374 12.63 -8.52 -17.51
N GLN A 375 11.66 -8.73 -16.60
CA GLN A 375 10.73 -9.86 -16.67
C GLN A 375 9.83 -9.83 -17.90
N PHE A 376 9.41 -8.65 -18.37
CA PHE A 376 8.48 -8.50 -19.48
C PHE A 376 9.13 -8.24 -20.83
N SER A 377 10.42 -7.86 -20.87
CA SER A 377 11.18 -7.72 -22.12
C SER A 377 11.71 -9.05 -22.70
N THR A 378 11.83 -10.10 -21.87
CA THR A 378 12.49 -11.36 -22.24
C THR A 378 11.56 -12.45 -22.78
N LYS A 379 10.30 -12.13 -23.07
CA LYS A 379 9.32 -13.09 -23.63
C LYS A 379 9.05 -12.75 -25.11
N GLU A 380 10.02 -13.03 -25.97
CA GLU A 380 9.78 -13.34 -27.39
C GLU A 380 9.40 -14.81 -27.57
#